data_a9c01648f8170a6f831f03fe0efd5260
#
_entry.id   a9c01648f8170a6f831f03fe0efd5260
#
_cell.length_a   1.000
_cell.length_b   1.000
_cell.length_c   1.000
_cell.angle_alpha   90.00
_cell.angle_beta   90.00
_cell.angle_gamma   90.00
#
_symmetry.space_group_name_H-M   'P 1'
#
loop_
_entity.id
_entity.type
_entity.pdbx_description
1 polymer ?
#
loop_
_entity_poly.entity_id
_entity_poly.type
_entity_poly.pdbx_seq_one_letter_code
_entity_poly.pdbx_strand_id
1 'polypeptide(L)'
;AFFKKHASKMLVINGVDSQTNAHGIGETVNWSGRTAAGYPTLTALYSAISAPNLPMSYVSFGGYSRTENLVRSTQLGWSVGQIGELLRPNFINESSVIDDELWSLIKTLHANDSRSSLAAEAMIEGNRRSREAYLSSVLATEPLIEFGQMLPSRENLAPRGTKGFLKQQAQFAVLAFKAGVSVAADLNLGSFDSHEDNDSEQEPLLAELTDGIDYLWDAAEEAGIADRLVVLVGSDFSRTPYYNAGEGKDHWPYGSYIIMEKGAKYTNRMIAGTDEVQDVAKIDPKTLKPSTFGTKILTSH
;
A
#
# COMPACT_ATOMS: atom_id res chain seq x y z
N ALA A 1 15.48 -0.04 18.67
CA ALA A 1 14.59 1.08 18.96
C ALA A 1 13.17 0.79 18.41
N PHE A 2 13.00 0.53 17.12
CA PHE A 2 11.71 0.38 16.42
C PHE A 2 10.78 -0.68 17.05
N PHE A 3 11.20 -1.94 17.11
CA PHE A 3 10.37 -3.01 17.68
C PHE A 3 9.96 -2.74 19.14
N LYS A 4 10.84 -2.13 19.93
CA LYS A 4 10.51 -1.75 21.31
C LYS A 4 9.43 -0.65 21.36
N LYS A 5 9.48 0.33 20.46
CA LYS A 5 8.49 1.44 20.36
C LYS A 5 7.11 0.92 19.94
N HIS A 6 7.07 -0.03 19.01
CA HIS A 6 5.85 -0.47 18.37
C HIS A 6 5.32 -1.85 18.78
N ALA A 7 5.99 -2.56 19.71
CA ALA A 7 5.62 -3.92 20.12
C ALA A 7 4.12 -4.06 20.46
N SER A 8 3.56 -3.10 21.19
CA SER A 8 2.14 -3.13 21.60
C SER A 8 1.16 -3.06 20.42
N LYS A 9 1.60 -2.58 19.25
CA LYS A 9 0.78 -2.49 18.03
C LYS A 9 1.04 -3.65 17.07
N MET A 10 2.02 -4.53 17.34
CA MET A 10 2.50 -5.53 16.38
C MET A 10 1.96 -6.93 16.65
N LEU A 11 1.55 -7.59 15.58
CA LEU A 11 1.55 -9.04 15.44
C LEU A 11 2.61 -9.42 14.42
N VAL A 12 3.59 -10.21 14.80
CA VAL A 12 4.56 -10.79 13.88
C VAL A 12 4.14 -12.23 13.58
N ILE A 13 3.95 -12.54 12.31
CA ILE A 13 3.69 -13.90 11.81
C ILE A 13 4.99 -14.39 11.19
N ASN A 14 5.70 -15.25 11.88
CA ASN A 14 6.98 -15.76 11.44
C ASN A 14 6.84 -17.12 10.76
N GLY A 15 7.65 -17.39 9.73
CA GLY A 15 7.60 -18.65 9.01
C GLY A 15 6.34 -18.83 8.17
N VAL A 16 6.10 -17.93 7.23
CA VAL A 16 5.04 -18.02 6.22
C VAL A 16 5.65 -18.53 4.93
N ASP A 17 5.08 -19.56 4.35
CA ASP A 17 5.52 -20.19 3.11
C ASP A 17 4.87 -19.48 1.90
N SER A 18 5.65 -18.76 1.12
CA SER A 18 5.22 -18.13 -0.13
C SER A 18 5.04 -19.13 -1.28
N GLN A 19 5.49 -20.36 -1.09
CA GLN A 19 5.44 -21.45 -2.09
C GLN A 19 6.18 -21.12 -3.40
N THR A 20 7.05 -20.14 -3.40
CA THR A 20 7.78 -19.69 -4.60
C THR A 20 9.09 -19.00 -4.23
N ASN A 21 10.03 -19.05 -5.18
CA ASN A 21 11.28 -18.29 -5.19
C ASN A 21 11.36 -17.36 -6.42
N ALA A 22 10.23 -17.06 -7.05
CA ALA A 22 10.17 -16.18 -8.22
C ALA A 22 9.42 -14.89 -7.87
N HIS A 23 10.07 -13.72 -8.03
CA HIS A 23 9.53 -12.41 -7.64
C HIS A 23 8.10 -12.15 -8.13
N GLY A 24 7.84 -12.28 -9.43
CA GLY A 24 6.50 -11.99 -9.97
C GLY A 24 5.39 -12.88 -9.42
N ILE A 25 5.71 -14.15 -9.06
CA ILE A 25 4.74 -15.04 -8.40
C ILE A 25 4.63 -14.67 -6.94
N GLY A 26 5.74 -14.40 -6.26
CA GLY A 26 5.79 -14.00 -4.86
C GLY A 26 4.99 -12.73 -4.60
N GLU A 27 5.22 -11.68 -5.39
CA GLU A 27 4.43 -10.44 -5.32
C GLU A 27 2.93 -10.71 -5.52
N THR A 28 2.59 -11.55 -6.52
CA THR A 28 1.19 -11.88 -6.80
C THR A 28 0.55 -12.60 -5.62
N VAL A 29 1.18 -13.67 -5.11
CA VAL A 29 0.60 -14.48 -4.04
C VAL A 29 0.52 -13.72 -2.72
N ASN A 30 1.52 -12.88 -2.42
CA ASN A 30 1.54 -12.11 -1.18
C ASN A 30 0.40 -11.11 -1.07
N TRP A 31 0.06 -10.47 -2.17
CA TRP A 31 -0.89 -9.36 -2.13
C TRP A 31 -2.29 -9.72 -2.63
N SER A 32 -2.44 -10.87 -3.33
CA SER A 32 -3.76 -11.37 -3.76
C SER A 32 -4.19 -12.66 -3.05
N GLY A 33 -3.29 -13.35 -2.34
CA GLY A 33 -3.52 -14.69 -1.78
C GLY A 33 -3.66 -15.79 -2.84
N ARG A 34 -3.27 -15.52 -4.10
CA ARG A 34 -3.42 -16.46 -5.22
C ARG A 34 -2.14 -16.51 -6.06
N THR A 35 -1.77 -17.68 -6.53
CA THR A 35 -0.64 -17.88 -7.45
C THR A 35 -1.00 -17.55 -8.90
N ALA A 36 -2.28 -17.55 -9.24
CA ALA A 36 -2.76 -17.23 -10.59
C ALA A 36 -2.94 -15.71 -10.76
N ALA A 37 -2.67 -15.21 -11.96
CA ALA A 37 -2.98 -13.84 -12.34
C ALA A 37 -4.51 -13.57 -12.38
N GLY A 38 -4.91 -12.30 -12.35
CA GLY A 38 -6.31 -11.89 -12.48
C GLY A 38 -7.04 -11.77 -11.13
N TYR A 39 -6.32 -11.67 -10.02
CA TYR A 39 -6.90 -11.42 -8.71
C TYR A 39 -6.45 -10.04 -8.21
N PRO A 40 -7.37 -9.28 -7.58
CA PRO A 40 -7.05 -7.96 -7.05
C PRO A 40 -6.15 -8.06 -5.81
N THR A 41 -5.40 -7.00 -5.54
CA THR A 41 -4.67 -6.87 -4.28
C THR A 41 -5.63 -6.69 -3.10
N LEU A 42 -5.20 -7.08 -1.90
CA LEU A 42 -5.97 -6.94 -0.66
C LEU A 42 -6.43 -5.49 -0.43
N THR A 43 -5.57 -4.51 -0.70
CA THR A 43 -5.86 -3.08 -0.58
C THR A 43 -6.91 -2.61 -1.57
N ALA A 44 -6.92 -3.13 -2.80
CA ALA A 44 -7.97 -2.86 -3.78
C ALA A 44 -9.31 -3.48 -3.37
N LEU A 45 -9.30 -4.71 -2.83
CA LEU A 45 -10.51 -5.33 -2.26
C LEU A 45 -11.08 -4.51 -1.11
N TYR A 46 -10.22 -4.10 -0.17
CA TYR A 46 -10.63 -3.26 0.95
C TYR A 46 -11.27 -1.95 0.46
N SER A 47 -10.63 -1.27 -0.48
CA SER A 47 -11.14 -0.02 -1.08
C SER A 47 -12.49 -0.22 -1.77
N ALA A 48 -12.63 -1.30 -2.55
CA ALA A 48 -13.85 -1.62 -3.27
C ALA A 48 -15.04 -1.91 -2.34
N ILE A 49 -14.77 -2.48 -1.17
CA ILE A 49 -15.81 -2.81 -0.17
C ILE A 49 -16.11 -1.59 0.71
N SER A 50 -15.08 -0.87 1.16
CA SER A 50 -15.22 0.16 2.19
C SER A 50 -15.65 1.51 1.63
N ALA A 51 -15.09 1.93 0.49
CA ALA A 51 -15.33 3.27 -0.05
C ALA A 51 -15.03 3.37 -1.56
N PRO A 52 -15.75 2.61 -2.43
CA PRO A 52 -15.46 2.53 -3.87
C PRO A 52 -15.60 3.86 -4.61
N ASN A 53 -16.37 4.80 -4.05
CA ASN A 53 -16.73 6.06 -4.69
C ASN A 53 -15.83 7.23 -4.31
N LEU A 54 -14.82 7.03 -3.46
CA LEU A 54 -13.85 8.09 -3.17
C LEU A 54 -13.01 8.39 -4.41
N PRO A 55 -12.62 9.66 -4.60
CA PRO A 55 -11.89 10.08 -5.80
C PRO A 55 -10.54 9.37 -5.96
N MET A 56 -9.90 8.99 -4.88
CA MET A 56 -8.64 8.27 -4.83
C MET A 56 -8.74 7.07 -3.89
N SER A 57 -9.83 6.32 -3.92
CA SER A 57 -10.14 5.27 -2.94
C SER A 57 -8.95 4.34 -2.66
N TYR A 58 -8.21 3.97 -3.70
CA TYR A 58 -7.00 3.16 -3.63
C TYR A 58 -5.82 3.89 -4.29
N VAL A 59 -4.75 4.09 -3.53
CA VAL A 59 -3.50 4.70 -3.97
C VAL A 59 -2.39 3.65 -4.03
N SER A 60 -1.55 3.67 -5.06
CA SER A 60 -0.39 2.78 -5.17
C SER A 60 0.87 3.54 -5.56
N PHE A 61 1.96 3.24 -4.85
CA PHE A 61 3.30 3.71 -5.16
C PHE A 61 4.17 2.65 -5.85
N GLY A 62 3.60 1.50 -6.18
CA GLY A 62 4.29 0.41 -6.88
C GLY A 62 3.97 -0.97 -6.30
N GLY A 63 4.69 -1.99 -6.77
CA GLY A 63 4.43 -3.38 -6.43
C GLY A 63 3.18 -3.96 -7.12
N TYR A 64 2.66 -5.06 -6.60
CA TYR A 64 1.45 -5.68 -7.12
C TYR A 64 0.21 -4.85 -6.77
N SER A 65 -0.34 -4.15 -7.73
CA SER A 65 -1.41 -3.17 -7.55
C SER A 65 -2.64 -3.43 -8.44
N ARG A 66 -2.94 -4.70 -8.71
CA ARG A 66 -4.08 -5.10 -9.53
C ARG A 66 -5.41 -4.82 -8.83
N THR A 67 -6.33 -4.20 -9.54
CA THR A 67 -7.69 -3.92 -9.03
C THR A 67 -8.75 -4.80 -9.66
N GLU A 68 -8.46 -5.43 -10.78
CA GLU A 68 -9.39 -6.21 -11.60
C GLU A 68 -10.71 -5.45 -11.88
N ASN A 69 -10.59 -4.14 -12.05
CA ASN A 69 -11.71 -3.21 -12.28
C ASN A 69 -12.74 -3.12 -11.13
N LEU A 70 -12.42 -3.58 -9.93
CA LEU A 70 -13.31 -3.45 -8.77
C LEU A 70 -13.33 -2.02 -8.21
N VAL A 71 -12.19 -1.33 -8.28
CA VAL A 71 -12.02 0.05 -7.84
C VAL A 71 -11.00 0.74 -8.73
N ARG A 72 -11.09 2.07 -8.86
CA ARG A 72 -10.05 2.86 -9.52
C ARG A 72 -8.79 2.90 -8.66
N SER A 73 -7.64 2.65 -9.26
CA SER A 73 -6.34 2.92 -8.62
C SER A 73 -5.78 4.26 -9.06
N THR A 74 -5.21 4.99 -8.12
CA THR A 74 -4.37 6.15 -8.37
C THR A 74 -2.92 5.71 -8.27
N GLN A 75 -2.24 5.59 -9.42
CA GLN A 75 -0.84 5.18 -9.51
C GLN A 75 0.05 6.42 -9.42
N LEU A 76 0.87 6.51 -8.40
CA LEU A 76 1.68 7.72 -8.13
C LEU A 76 3.16 7.56 -8.47
N GLY A 77 3.66 6.35 -8.64
CA GLY A 77 5.07 6.12 -8.92
C GLY A 77 5.99 6.77 -7.87
N TRP A 78 7.18 7.19 -8.32
CA TRP A 78 8.26 7.66 -7.43
C TRP A 78 8.14 9.14 -6.99
N SER A 79 7.30 9.96 -7.63
CA SER A 79 7.30 11.41 -7.41
C SER A 79 6.00 11.91 -6.80
N VAL A 80 6.03 12.15 -5.49
CA VAL A 80 4.94 12.80 -4.76
C VAL A 80 4.86 14.30 -5.09
N GLY A 81 5.96 14.92 -5.51
CA GLY A 81 6.08 16.38 -5.69
C GLY A 81 5.27 17.00 -6.83
N GLN A 82 4.81 16.19 -7.81
CA GLN A 82 4.01 16.70 -8.96
C GLN A 82 2.50 16.51 -8.77
N ILE A 83 2.08 15.91 -7.68
CA ILE A 83 0.67 15.55 -7.47
C ILE A 83 -0.19 16.80 -7.24
N GLY A 84 0.36 17.84 -6.64
CA GLY A 84 -0.36 19.11 -6.44
C GLY A 84 -0.90 19.71 -7.74
N GLU A 85 -0.14 19.63 -8.83
CA GLU A 85 -0.55 20.09 -10.16
C GLU A 85 -1.65 19.18 -10.76
N LEU A 86 -1.54 17.86 -10.56
CA LEU A 86 -2.55 16.91 -11.03
C LEU A 86 -3.89 17.07 -10.31
N LEU A 87 -3.88 17.47 -9.05
CA LEU A 87 -5.10 17.71 -8.26
C LEU A 87 -5.78 19.03 -8.60
N ARG A 88 -5.06 19.94 -9.26
CA ARG A 88 -5.55 21.25 -9.71
C ARG A 88 -5.33 21.42 -11.22
N PRO A 89 -6.02 20.66 -12.07
CA PRO A 89 -5.76 20.64 -13.51
C PRO A 89 -5.97 21.99 -14.20
N ASN A 90 -6.65 22.94 -13.55
CA ASN A 90 -6.79 24.32 -14.02
C ASN A 90 -5.65 25.25 -13.53
N PHE A 91 -4.68 24.72 -12.75
CA PHE A 91 -3.59 25.48 -12.18
C PHE A 91 -2.25 25.07 -12.78
N ILE A 92 -1.52 26.03 -13.36
CA ILE A 92 -0.15 25.86 -13.82
C ILE A 92 0.66 27.03 -13.27
N ASN A 93 1.79 26.74 -12.63
CA ASN A 93 2.66 27.77 -12.04
C ASN A 93 1.90 28.75 -11.11
N GLU A 94 1.08 28.22 -10.21
CA GLU A 94 0.29 29.00 -9.23
C GLU A 94 -0.78 29.92 -9.80
N SER A 95 -1.07 29.85 -11.10
CA SER A 95 -2.14 30.61 -11.75
C SER A 95 -3.17 29.72 -12.41
N SER A 96 -4.43 30.13 -12.39
CA SER A 96 -5.49 29.45 -13.15
C SER A 96 -5.27 29.68 -14.66
N VAL A 97 -5.40 28.60 -15.43
CA VAL A 97 -5.28 28.64 -16.90
C VAL A 97 -6.56 29.17 -17.54
N ILE A 98 -7.68 28.84 -16.92
CA ILE A 98 -9.02 29.27 -17.36
C ILE A 98 -9.70 29.91 -16.16
N ASP A 99 -10.53 30.90 -16.45
CA ASP A 99 -11.44 31.50 -15.48
C ASP A 99 -12.25 30.48 -14.69
N ASP A 100 -12.45 30.71 -13.41
CA ASP A 100 -13.09 29.75 -12.50
C ASP A 100 -14.57 29.50 -12.88
N GLU A 101 -15.28 30.50 -13.42
CA GLU A 101 -16.66 30.34 -13.89
C GLU A 101 -16.70 29.42 -15.12
N LEU A 102 -15.80 29.66 -16.07
CA LEU A 102 -15.68 28.84 -17.28
C LEU A 102 -15.25 27.42 -16.94
N TRP A 103 -14.30 27.25 -15.98
CA TRP A 103 -13.89 25.94 -15.50
C TRP A 103 -15.05 25.19 -14.83
N SER A 104 -15.86 25.87 -14.02
CA SER A 104 -17.06 25.30 -13.39
C SER A 104 -18.11 24.89 -14.42
N LEU A 105 -18.30 25.71 -15.45
CA LEU A 105 -19.20 25.39 -16.58
C LEU A 105 -18.75 24.13 -17.34
N ILE A 106 -17.47 24.04 -17.66
CA ILE A 106 -16.89 22.87 -18.35
C ILE A 106 -17.12 21.61 -17.52
N LYS A 107 -16.85 21.63 -16.20
CA LYS A 107 -17.11 20.49 -15.30
C LYS A 107 -18.59 20.09 -15.29
N THR A 108 -19.47 21.08 -15.24
CA THR A 108 -20.92 20.86 -15.23
C THR A 108 -21.40 20.21 -16.54
N LEU A 109 -20.92 20.67 -17.68
CA LEU A 109 -21.23 20.11 -18.99
C LEU A 109 -20.76 18.65 -19.10
N HIS A 110 -19.54 18.35 -18.70
CA HIS A 110 -19.00 16.99 -18.68
C HIS A 110 -19.76 16.06 -17.73
N ALA A 111 -20.16 16.56 -16.55
CA ALA A 111 -20.96 15.80 -15.61
C ALA A 111 -22.36 15.48 -16.18
N ASN A 112 -22.99 16.44 -16.83
CA ASN A 112 -24.31 16.26 -17.46
C ASN A 112 -24.25 15.30 -18.65
N ASP A 113 -23.24 15.39 -19.50
CA ASP A 113 -23.02 14.46 -20.60
C ASP A 113 -22.82 13.01 -20.07
N SER A 114 -22.01 12.85 -19.05
CA SER A 114 -21.80 11.55 -18.42
C SER A 114 -23.06 10.97 -17.80
N ARG A 115 -23.89 11.79 -17.13
CA ARG A 115 -25.17 11.37 -16.58
C ARG A 115 -26.17 10.97 -17.68
N SER A 116 -26.23 11.76 -18.75
CA SER A 116 -27.09 11.46 -19.89
C SER A 116 -26.71 10.15 -20.57
N SER A 117 -25.41 9.90 -20.74
CA SER A 117 -24.89 8.64 -21.27
C SER A 117 -25.22 7.45 -20.37
N LEU A 118 -25.09 7.59 -19.05
CA LEU A 118 -25.46 6.54 -18.08
C LEU A 118 -26.96 6.21 -18.12
N ALA A 119 -27.81 7.19 -18.42
CA ALA A 119 -29.26 7.02 -18.47
C ALA A 119 -29.75 6.45 -19.79
N ALA A 120 -29.06 6.67 -20.90
CA ALA A 120 -29.53 6.39 -22.27
C ALA A 120 -29.11 5.02 -22.82
N GLU A 121 -28.08 4.39 -22.30
CA GLU A 121 -27.48 3.19 -22.88
C GLU A 121 -27.64 1.95 -21.97
N ALA A 122 -28.02 0.81 -22.59
CA ALA A 122 -27.82 -0.50 -21.99
C ALA A 122 -26.31 -0.81 -21.99
N MET A 123 -25.61 -0.44 -20.92
CA MET A 123 -24.17 -0.61 -20.79
C MET A 123 -23.81 -1.96 -20.18
N ILE A 124 -22.68 -2.50 -20.64
CA ILE A 124 -21.96 -3.55 -19.94
C ILE A 124 -21.55 -2.99 -18.57
N GLU A 125 -21.72 -3.78 -17.52
CA GLU A 125 -21.48 -3.38 -16.12
C GLU A 125 -20.10 -2.73 -15.90
N GLY A 126 -19.04 -3.22 -16.57
CA GLY A 126 -17.69 -2.62 -16.50
C GLY A 126 -17.64 -1.18 -17.03
N ASN A 127 -18.35 -0.90 -18.12
CA ASN A 127 -18.42 0.45 -18.69
C ASN A 127 -19.26 1.38 -17.80
N ARG A 128 -20.32 0.88 -17.22
CA ARG A 128 -21.15 1.63 -16.27
C ARG A 128 -20.32 2.05 -15.05
N ARG A 129 -19.62 1.12 -14.42
CA ARG A 129 -18.73 1.40 -13.29
C ARG A 129 -17.63 2.42 -13.63
N SER A 130 -17.02 2.30 -14.82
CA SER A 130 -16.00 3.25 -15.27
C SER A 130 -16.57 4.66 -15.41
N ARG A 131 -17.78 4.82 -15.96
CA ARG A 131 -18.43 6.13 -16.09
C ARG A 131 -18.90 6.69 -14.75
N GLU A 132 -19.41 5.85 -13.86
CA GLU A 132 -19.77 6.26 -12.50
C GLU A 132 -18.53 6.74 -11.73
N ALA A 133 -17.41 6.03 -11.85
CA ALA A 133 -16.14 6.43 -11.25
C ALA A 133 -15.60 7.75 -11.84
N TYR A 134 -15.71 7.94 -13.15
CA TYR A 134 -15.38 9.21 -13.80
C TYR A 134 -16.25 10.35 -13.28
N LEU A 135 -17.57 10.15 -13.27
CA LEU A 135 -18.52 11.14 -12.77
C LEU A 135 -18.24 11.51 -11.31
N SER A 136 -17.99 10.51 -10.48
CA SER A 136 -17.61 10.71 -9.08
C SER A 136 -16.34 11.55 -8.96
N SER A 137 -15.30 11.29 -9.79
CA SER A 137 -14.06 12.04 -9.75
C SER A 137 -14.21 13.49 -10.25
N VAL A 138 -15.09 13.73 -11.22
CA VAL A 138 -15.39 15.10 -11.72
C VAL A 138 -16.17 15.91 -10.69
N LEU A 139 -17.08 15.27 -9.96
CA LEU A 139 -17.91 15.91 -8.93
C LEU A 139 -17.19 16.07 -7.60
N ALA A 140 -16.24 15.20 -7.27
CA ALA A 140 -15.46 15.22 -6.03
C ALA A 140 -14.32 16.26 -6.07
N THR A 141 -14.53 17.40 -6.69
CA THR A 141 -13.48 18.44 -6.82
C THR A 141 -13.16 19.11 -5.50
N GLU A 142 -14.13 19.33 -4.62
CA GLU A 142 -13.88 20.01 -3.33
C GLU A 142 -12.94 19.20 -2.42
N PRO A 143 -13.18 17.91 -2.13
CA PRO A 143 -12.25 17.10 -1.34
C PRO A 143 -10.84 17.00 -1.95
N LEU A 144 -10.72 16.97 -3.28
CA LEU A 144 -9.43 16.95 -3.95
C LEU A 144 -8.71 18.31 -3.88
N ILE A 145 -9.44 19.42 -3.95
CA ILE A 145 -8.87 20.76 -3.76
C ILE A 145 -8.38 20.92 -2.32
N GLU A 146 -9.19 20.54 -1.33
CA GLU A 146 -8.80 20.56 0.08
C GLU A 146 -7.57 19.68 0.33
N PHE A 147 -7.57 18.47 -0.22
CA PHE A 147 -6.41 17.60 -0.15
C PHE A 147 -5.18 18.24 -0.79
N GLY A 148 -5.33 18.86 -1.98
CA GLY A 148 -4.26 19.58 -2.65
C GLY A 148 -3.69 20.74 -1.81
N GLN A 149 -4.52 21.40 -0.98
CA GLN A 149 -4.06 22.44 -0.04
C GLN A 149 -3.32 21.88 1.17
N MET A 150 -3.62 20.63 1.55
CA MET A 150 -2.94 19.93 2.65
C MET A 150 -1.58 19.38 2.23
N LEU A 151 -1.32 19.21 0.94
CA LEU A 151 -0.05 18.69 0.47
C LEU A 151 1.08 19.68 0.79
N PRO A 152 2.20 19.19 1.34
CA PRO A 152 3.33 20.03 1.63
C PRO A 152 3.95 20.60 0.34
N SER A 153 4.51 21.80 0.43
CA SER A 153 5.38 22.32 -0.63
C SER A 153 6.59 21.38 -0.80
N ARG A 154 7.25 21.46 -1.94
CA ARG A 154 8.42 20.62 -2.25
C ARG A 154 9.49 20.67 -1.16
N GLU A 155 9.64 21.81 -0.49
CA GLU A 155 10.60 22.03 0.58
C GLU A 155 10.20 21.38 1.91
N ASN A 156 8.89 21.13 2.10
CA ASN A 156 8.30 20.55 3.31
C ASN A 156 7.94 19.08 3.15
N LEU A 157 8.34 18.46 2.04
CA LEU A 157 8.21 17.02 1.88
C LEU A 157 9.05 16.29 2.93
N ALA A 158 8.55 15.18 3.43
CA ALA A 158 9.32 14.31 4.31
C ALA A 158 10.68 13.96 3.66
N PRO A 159 11.75 13.84 4.45
CA PRO A 159 13.08 13.58 3.90
C PRO A 159 13.11 12.25 3.13
N ARG A 160 13.86 12.26 2.03
CA ARG A 160 14.16 11.03 1.30
C ARG A 160 15.05 10.12 2.15
N GLY A 161 14.83 8.82 2.02
CA GLY A 161 15.82 7.84 2.46
C GLY A 161 17.02 7.77 1.51
N THR A 162 17.98 6.95 1.86
CA THR A 162 19.16 6.68 1.01
C THR A 162 18.84 5.81 -0.19
N LYS A 163 17.85 4.95 -0.08
CA LYS A 163 17.45 3.97 -1.09
C LYS A 163 16.05 4.23 -1.68
N GLY A 164 15.21 5.08 -1.04
CA GLY A 164 13.84 5.30 -1.51
C GLY A 164 13.14 6.53 -0.95
N PHE A 165 11.82 6.50 -1.02
CA PHE A 165 10.93 7.62 -0.70
C PHE A 165 9.85 7.24 0.31
N LEU A 166 10.09 6.22 1.13
CA LEU A 166 9.04 5.62 1.96
C LEU A 166 8.35 6.63 2.88
N LYS A 167 9.11 7.57 3.48
CA LYS A 167 8.53 8.64 4.32
C LYS A 167 7.63 9.59 3.53
N GLN A 168 7.97 9.91 2.28
CA GLN A 168 7.13 10.77 1.43
C GLN A 168 5.84 10.04 1.01
N GLN A 169 5.95 8.75 0.68
CA GLN A 169 4.77 7.91 0.42
C GLN A 169 3.85 7.84 1.64
N ALA A 170 4.42 7.64 2.82
CA ALA A 170 3.70 7.62 4.09
C ALA A 170 3.02 8.98 4.39
N GLN A 171 3.73 10.10 4.20
CA GLN A 171 3.19 11.45 4.34
C GLN A 171 1.97 11.65 3.45
N PHE A 172 2.10 11.30 2.17
CA PHE A 172 0.99 11.41 1.22
C PHE A 172 -0.21 10.54 1.62
N ALA A 173 0.02 9.27 1.95
CA ALA A 173 -1.05 8.34 2.33
C ALA A 173 -1.82 8.84 3.56
N VAL A 174 -1.11 9.29 4.60
CA VAL A 174 -1.72 9.84 5.82
C VAL A 174 -2.56 11.08 5.51
N LEU A 175 -2.06 12.00 4.68
CA LEU A 175 -2.80 13.20 4.28
C LEU A 175 -4.03 12.85 3.44
N ALA A 176 -3.93 11.87 2.52
CA ALA A 176 -5.05 11.40 1.72
C ALA A 176 -6.15 10.74 2.58
N PHE A 177 -5.75 9.96 3.60
CA PHE A 177 -6.68 9.37 4.57
C PHE A 177 -7.33 10.44 5.45
N LYS A 178 -6.54 11.42 5.95
CA LYS A 178 -7.04 12.53 6.74
C LYS A 178 -8.05 13.38 5.97
N ALA A 179 -7.78 13.65 4.70
CA ALA A 179 -8.68 14.40 3.81
C ALA A 179 -9.93 13.60 3.41
N GLY A 180 -9.97 12.29 3.70
CA GLY A 180 -11.09 11.43 3.32
C GLY A 180 -11.19 11.18 1.82
N VAL A 181 -10.10 11.35 1.06
CA VAL A 181 -10.06 11.09 -0.39
C VAL A 181 -9.60 9.66 -0.73
N SER A 182 -8.98 8.98 0.23
CA SER A 182 -8.49 7.60 0.11
C SER A 182 -8.77 6.80 1.37
N VAL A 183 -8.81 5.47 1.25
CA VAL A 183 -8.96 4.53 2.38
C VAL A 183 -7.90 3.43 2.38
N ALA A 184 -7.14 3.27 1.30
CA ALA A 184 -6.07 2.28 1.23
C ALA A 184 -4.91 2.77 0.36
N ALA A 185 -3.70 2.40 0.75
CA ALA A 185 -2.49 2.72 0.01
C ALA A 185 -1.49 1.57 0.05
N ASP A 186 -0.86 1.28 -1.10
CA ASP A 186 0.30 0.42 -1.18
C ASP A 186 1.55 1.29 -1.23
N LEU A 187 2.37 1.19 -0.19
CA LEU A 187 3.68 1.81 -0.13
C LEU A 187 4.73 0.81 -0.60
N ASN A 188 5.76 1.28 -1.27
CA ASN A 188 6.78 0.41 -1.85
C ASN A 188 8.19 0.87 -1.50
N LEU A 189 9.00 -0.06 -1.04
CA LEU A 189 10.44 0.08 -0.88
C LEU A 189 11.09 -1.15 -1.51
N GLY A 190 11.80 -0.95 -2.62
CA GLY A 190 12.44 -2.02 -3.39
C GLY A 190 13.90 -2.25 -3.01
N SER A 191 14.60 -2.97 -3.88
CA SER A 191 16.05 -3.24 -3.82
C SER A 191 16.52 -4.22 -2.73
N PHE A 192 15.63 -5.06 -2.20
CA PHE A 192 15.99 -6.11 -1.24
C PHE A 192 16.56 -7.39 -1.88
N ASP A 193 16.74 -7.41 -3.20
CA ASP A 193 17.24 -8.57 -3.96
C ASP A 193 18.77 -8.63 -3.97
N SER A 194 19.38 -8.86 -2.81
CA SER A 194 20.82 -8.80 -2.56
C SER A 194 21.51 -10.16 -2.76
N HIS A 195 21.82 -10.50 -4.02
CA HIS A 195 22.59 -11.70 -4.38
C HIS A 195 24.10 -11.58 -4.17
N GLU A 196 24.59 -10.37 -3.91
CA GLU A 196 25.97 -10.04 -3.57
C GLU A 196 25.94 -9.06 -2.39
N ASP A 197 27.00 -9.03 -1.56
CA ASP A 197 27.20 -8.07 -0.46
C ASP A 197 25.94 -7.82 0.41
N ASN A 198 25.24 -8.88 0.78
CA ASN A 198 23.91 -8.81 1.42
C ASN A 198 23.83 -7.81 2.58
N ASP A 199 24.81 -7.80 3.47
CA ASP A 199 24.72 -6.99 4.70
C ASP A 199 24.81 -5.49 4.39
N SER A 200 25.73 -5.10 3.49
CA SER A 200 25.88 -3.71 3.05
C SER A 200 24.67 -3.18 2.29
N GLU A 201 23.92 -4.06 1.59
CA GLU A 201 22.70 -3.71 0.87
C GLU A 201 21.48 -3.70 1.78
N GLN A 202 21.31 -4.70 2.65
CA GLN A 202 20.12 -4.89 3.48
C GLN A 202 20.07 -3.93 4.69
N GLU A 203 21.19 -3.65 5.34
CA GLU A 203 21.23 -2.81 6.54
C GLU A 203 20.61 -1.42 6.31
N PRO A 204 21.00 -0.63 5.28
CA PRO A 204 20.39 0.66 5.02
C PRO A 204 18.92 0.56 4.57
N LEU A 205 18.52 -0.50 3.86
CA LEU A 205 17.15 -0.72 3.46
C LEU A 205 16.24 -1.05 4.65
N LEU A 206 16.68 -1.91 5.56
CA LEU A 206 15.95 -2.23 6.80
C LEU A 206 15.85 -1.02 7.73
N ALA A 207 16.91 -0.20 7.79
CA ALA A 207 16.86 1.07 8.52
C ALA A 207 15.81 2.01 7.90
N GLU A 208 15.80 2.17 6.57
CA GLU A 208 14.83 3.01 5.88
C GLU A 208 13.39 2.48 6.01
N LEU A 209 13.19 1.16 5.95
CA LEU A 209 11.89 0.53 6.17
C LEU A 209 11.35 0.85 7.56
N THR A 210 12.16 0.62 8.59
CA THR A 210 11.75 0.88 9.98
C THR A 210 11.54 2.36 10.26
N ASP A 211 12.37 3.23 9.73
CA ASP A 211 12.22 4.69 9.81
C ASP A 211 10.97 5.20 9.08
N GLY A 212 10.65 4.61 7.92
CA GLY A 212 9.47 4.96 7.16
C GLY A 212 8.18 4.56 7.87
N ILE A 213 8.15 3.37 8.48
CA ILE A 213 7.00 2.91 9.27
C ILE A 213 6.88 3.72 10.57
N ASP A 214 7.99 4.07 11.22
CA ASP A 214 7.99 4.94 12.40
C ASP A 214 7.38 6.30 12.07
N TYR A 215 7.82 6.91 10.98
CA TYR A 215 7.27 8.16 10.45
C TYR A 215 5.77 8.05 10.13
N LEU A 216 5.35 6.94 9.49
CA LEU A 216 3.93 6.70 9.16
C LEU A 216 3.04 6.75 10.43
N TRP A 217 3.48 6.10 11.50
CA TRP A 217 2.74 6.08 12.76
C TRP A 217 2.73 7.44 13.45
N ASP A 218 3.86 8.15 13.50
CA ASP A 218 3.95 9.48 14.09
C ASP A 218 3.06 10.48 13.31
N ALA A 219 3.10 10.46 11.98
CA ALA A 219 2.23 11.26 11.12
C ALA A 219 0.74 10.90 11.29
N ALA A 220 0.40 9.62 11.46
CA ALA A 220 -0.98 9.19 11.70
C ALA A 220 -1.51 9.63 13.08
N GLU A 221 -0.66 9.62 14.12
CA GLU A 221 -1.01 10.16 15.44
C GLU A 221 -1.25 11.68 15.35
N GLU A 222 -0.37 12.43 14.67
CA GLU A 222 -0.53 13.88 14.46
C GLU A 222 -1.80 14.20 13.65
N ALA A 223 -2.10 13.38 12.65
CA ALA A 223 -3.31 13.51 11.83
C ALA A 223 -4.60 13.10 12.57
N GLY A 224 -4.51 12.44 13.72
CA GLY A 224 -5.67 11.94 14.50
C GLY A 224 -6.35 10.71 13.87
N ILE A 225 -5.63 9.91 13.08
CA ILE A 225 -6.16 8.73 12.40
C ILE A 225 -5.52 7.41 12.85
N ALA A 226 -4.54 7.45 13.76
CA ALA A 226 -3.80 6.27 14.19
C ALA A 226 -4.67 5.14 14.76
N ASP A 227 -5.81 5.46 15.40
CA ASP A 227 -6.75 4.48 15.96
C ASP A 227 -7.58 3.74 14.87
N ARG A 228 -7.46 4.17 13.61
CA ARG A 228 -8.17 3.59 12.46
C ARG A 228 -7.20 3.07 11.39
N LEU A 229 -5.90 3.08 11.69
CA LEU A 229 -4.87 2.67 10.77
C LEU A 229 -4.48 1.22 11.03
N VAL A 230 -4.51 0.42 9.97
CA VAL A 230 -3.91 -0.92 9.92
C VAL A 230 -2.76 -0.89 8.93
N VAL A 231 -1.60 -1.37 9.33
CA VAL A 231 -0.41 -1.47 8.48
C VAL A 231 -0.03 -2.93 8.34
N LEU A 232 0.09 -3.40 7.09
CA LEU A 232 0.58 -4.72 6.76
C LEU A 232 1.94 -4.59 6.08
N VAL A 233 2.95 -5.24 6.62
CA VAL A 233 4.32 -5.28 6.07
C VAL A 233 4.64 -6.70 5.67
N GLY A 234 5.04 -6.89 4.43
CA GLY A 234 5.42 -8.17 3.87
C GLY A 234 6.39 -8.02 2.71
N SER A 235 6.94 -9.13 2.27
CA SER A 235 7.82 -9.25 1.11
C SER A 235 7.37 -10.43 0.28
N ASP A 236 7.74 -10.46 -0.99
CA ASP A 236 7.45 -11.55 -1.92
C ASP A 236 7.96 -12.92 -1.44
N PHE A 237 9.14 -12.95 -0.83
CA PHE A 237 9.74 -14.07 -0.11
C PHE A 237 10.92 -13.54 0.73
N SER A 238 11.76 -14.40 1.29
CA SER A 238 12.91 -13.99 2.08
C SER A 238 14.24 -14.42 1.44
N ARG A 239 15.32 -14.35 2.22
CA ARG A 239 16.67 -14.72 1.81
C ARG A 239 17.14 -15.96 2.58
N THR A 240 18.03 -16.74 1.93
CA THR A 240 18.62 -17.93 2.53
C THR A 240 19.26 -17.64 3.89
N PRO A 241 19.23 -18.60 4.84
CA PRO A 241 19.90 -18.45 6.14
C PRO A 241 21.45 -18.38 6.03
N TYR A 242 22.01 -18.78 4.90
CA TYR A 242 23.44 -18.83 4.61
C TYR A 242 23.81 -17.87 3.47
N TYR A 243 25.09 -17.48 3.42
CA TYR A 243 25.65 -16.67 2.34
C TYR A 243 26.07 -17.55 1.17
N ASN A 244 25.94 -17.02 -0.04
CA ASN A 244 26.51 -17.58 -1.25
C ASN A 244 27.98 -17.14 -1.44
N ALA A 245 28.61 -17.53 -2.55
CA ALA A 245 30.01 -17.24 -2.83
C ALA A 245 30.35 -15.73 -2.99
N GLY A 246 29.32 -14.90 -3.26
CA GLY A 246 29.45 -13.43 -3.40
C GLY A 246 29.08 -12.67 -2.13
N GLU A 247 29.08 -13.31 -0.96
CA GLU A 247 28.62 -12.72 0.30
C GLU A 247 27.14 -12.22 0.24
N GLY A 248 26.41 -12.64 -0.80
CA GLY A 248 25.00 -12.41 -0.97
C GLY A 248 24.15 -13.51 -0.37
N LYS A 249 22.83 -13.38 -0.49
CA LYS A 249 21.86 -14.41 -0.11
C LYS A 249 20.87 -14.64 -1.23
N ASP A 250 20.58 -15.91 -1.51
CA ASP A 250 19.66 -16.30 -2.55
C ASP A 250 18.20 -16.31 -2.06
N HIS A 251 17.26 -16.59 -2.96
CA HIS A 251 15.84 -16.60 -2.65
C HIS A 251 15.47 -17.75 -1.72
N TRP A 252 14.59 -17.45 -0.73
CA TRP A 252 14.08 -18.41 0.22
C TRP A 252 12.58 -18.27 0.39
N PRO A 253 11.78 -19.35 0.24
CA PRO A 253 10.32 -19.22 0.17
C PRO A 253 9.64 -18.87 1.49
N TYR A 254 10.36 -18.85 2.60
CA TYR A 254 9.81 -18.67 3.94
C TYR A 254 10.12 -17.28 4.46
N GLY A 255 9.09 -16.50 4.71
CA GLY A 255 9.19 -15.13 5.16
C GLY A 255 8.42 -14.85 6.46
N SER A 256 8.28 -13.56 6.74
CA SER A 256 7.53 -13.07 7.89
C SER A 256 6.64 -11.90 7.48
N TYR A 257 5.51 -11.77 8.15
CA TYR A 257 4.61 -10.62 8.02
C TYR A 257 4.47 -9.90 9.35
N ILE A 258 4.30 -8.59 9.27
CA ILE A 258 3.99 -7.76 10.42
C ILE A 258 2.64 -7.09 10.17
N ILE A 259 1.68 -7.31 11.07
CA ILE A 259 0.43 -6.58 11.10
C ILE A 259 0.48 -5.63 12.28
N MET A 260 0.21 -4.35 12.01
CA MET A 260 0.24 -3.33 13.05
C MET A 260 -1.11 -2.63 13.14
N GLU A 261 -1.68 -2.62 14.36
CA GLU A 261 -2.93 -1.93 14.67
C GLU A 261 -2.90 -1.48 16.13
N LYS A 262 -3.26 -0.23 16.39
CA LYS A 262 -3.26 0.33 17.73
C LYS A 262 -4.44 -0.21 18.54
N GLY A 263 -4.16 -0.77 19.71
CA GLY A 263 -5.20 -1.27 20.63
C GLY A 263 -5.87 -2.59 20.25
N ALA A 264 -5.46 -3.24 19.18
CA ALA A 264 -6.04 -4.52 18.78
C ALA A 264 -5.66 -5.65 19.73
N LYS A 265 -6.61 -6.55 20.03
CA LYS A 265 -6.41 -7.66 20.97
C LYS A 265 -5.45 -8.73 20.47
N TYR A 266 -5.21 -8.79 19.17
CA TYR A 266 -4.33 -9.78 18.55
C TYR A 266 -2.86 -9.32 18.46
N THR A 267 -2.54 -8.09 18.83
CA THR A 267 -1.18 -7.52 18.79
C THR A 267 -0.36 -7.84 20.04
N ASN A 268 0.84 -7.28 20.15
CA ASN A 268 1.83 -7.51 21.22
C ASN A 268 2.27 -8.97 21.33
N ARG A 269 2.42 -9.65 20.20
CA ARG A 269 2.88 -11.04 20.17
C ARG A 269 3.49 -11.43 18.83
N MET A 270 4.23 -12.53 18.86
CA MET A 270 4.68 -13.26 17.69
C MET A 270 4.02 -14.64 17.68
N ILE A 271 3.63 -15.10 16.51
CA ILE A 271 3.07 -16.44 16.28
C ILE A 271 3.89 -17.20 15.24
N ALA A 272 3.79 -18.49 15.26
CA ALA A 272 4.54 -19.43 14.43
C ALA A 272 6.07 -19.30 14.59
N GLY A 273 6.84 -19.74 13.63
CA GLY A 273 8.31 -19.73 13.69
C GLY A 273 8.93 -20.59 12.61
N THR A 274 10.24 -20.55 12.59
CA THR A 274 11.11 -21.42 11.78
C THR A 274 12.02 -22.24 12.69
N ASP A 275 12.60 -23.29 12.15
CA ASP A 275 13.67 -24.04 12.79
C ASP A 275 15.05 -23.35 12.59
N GLU A 276 16.14 -24.04 12.97
CA GLU A 276 17.51 -23.53 12.91
C GLU A 276 18.03 -23.30 11.47
N VAL A 277 17.40 -23.94 10.47
CA VAL A 277 17.72 -23.77 9.06
C VAL A 277 16.68 -22.90 8.34
N GLN A 278 15.86 -22.19 9.11
CA GLN A 278 14.77 -21.33 8.63
C GLN A 278 13.69 -22.06 7.81
N ASP A 279 13.50 -23.37 8.02
CA ASP A 279 12.31 -24.05 7.52
C ASP A 279 11.10 -23.76 8.40
N VAL A 280 9.94 -23.67 7.75
CA VAL A 280 8.69 -23.29 8.41
C VAL A 280 8.23 -24.35 9.39
N ALA A 281 8.09 -23.98 10.65
CA ALA A 281 7.49 -24.82 11.66
C ALA A 281 5.98 -24.99 11.40
N LYS A 282 5.49 -26.24 11.56
CA LYS A 282 4.04 -26.49 11.56
C LYS A 282 3.42 -25.95 12.85
N ILE A 283 2.23 -25.41 12.75
CA ILE A 283 1.47 -24.89 13.90
C ILE A 283 0.11 -25.57 14.03
N ASP A 284 -0.38 -25.68 15.23
CA ASP A 284 -1.78 -25.99 15.50
C ASP A 284 -2.63 -24.76 15.18
N PRO A 285 -3.59 -24.83 14.23
CA PRO A 285 -4.38 -23.68 13.80
C PRO A 285 -5.30 -23.11 14.88
N LYS A 286 -5.58 -23.86 15.95
CA LYS A 286 -6.43 -23.40 17.07
C LYS A 286 -5.62 -22.64 18.12
N THR A 287 -4.44 -23.13 18.45
CA THR A 287 -3.59 -22.56 19.50
C THR A 287 -2.52 -21.63 18.97
N LEU A 288 -2.25 -21.67 17.66
CA LEU A 288 -1.17 -20.94 16.94
C LEU A 288 0.23 -21.25 17.49
N LYS A 289 0.39 -22.40 18.14
CA LYS A 289 1.68 -22.86 18.69
C LYS A 289 2.30 -23.93 17.80
N PRO A 290 3.63 -24.06 17.81
CA PRO A 290 4.31 -25.15 17.11
C PRO A 290 3.73 -26.52 17.45
N SER A 291 3.50 -27.37 16.45
CA SER A 291 2.92 -28.69 16.58
C SER A 291 3.37 -29.60 15.46
N THR A 292 3.81 -30.81 15.81
CA THR A 292 4.22 -31.82 14.82
C THR A 292 3.07 -32.30 13.93
N PHE A 293 1.83 -32.22 14.43
CA PHE A 293 0.60 -32.55 13.70
C PHE A 293 -0.11 -31.36 13.09
N GLY A 294 0.51 -30.21 13.15
CA GLY A 294 -0.04 -28.96 12.63
C GLY A 294 0.12 -28.78 11.11
N THR A 295 -0.19 -27.59 10.65
CA THR A 295 -0.05 -27.16 9.25
C THR A 295 0.98 -26.03 9.14
N LYS A 296 1.62 -25.90 7.98
CA LYS A 296 2.40 -24.71 7.65
C LYS A 296 1.44 -23.52 7.40
N ILE A 297 1.87 -22.31 7.73
CA ILE A 297 1.18 -21.10 7.29
C ILE A 297 1.59 -20.83 5.86
N LEU A 298 0.61 -20.69 4.98
CA LEU A 298 0.81 -20.29 3.59
C LEU A 298 0.38 -18.84 3.42
N THR A 299 0.99 -18.11 2.51
CA THR A 299 0.57 -16.74 2.18
C THR A 299 -0.90 -16.66 1.73
N SER A 300 -1.43 -17.75 1.16
CA SER A 300 -2.83 -17.85 0.72
C SER A 300 -3.86 -18.05 1.84
N HIS A 301 -3.42 -18.23 3.11
CA HIS A 301 -4.30 -18.38 4.28
C HIS A 301 -4.67 -17.03 4.89
#